data_41a75ea5ddc21789543ca4afeae80668
#
_entry.id   41a75ea5ddc21789543ca4afeae80668
#
_cell.length_a   1.000
_cell.length_b   1.000
_cell.length_c   1.000
_cell.angle_alpha   90.00
_cell.angle_beta   90.00
_cell.angle_gamma   90.00
#
_symmetry.space_group_name_H-M   'P 1'
#
loop_
_entity.id
_entity.type
_entity.pdbx_description
1 polymer ?
#
loop_
_entity_poly.entity_id
_entity_poly.type
_entity_poly.pdbx_seq_one_letter_code
_entity_poly.pdbx_strand_id
1 'polypeptide(L)'
;MLDLQNLKIRQGSFQLTASLCGLDAKIYAIMGPSGAGKSTFLAALAGFLPVSSGAVLWNGQNITGLRPAQRPMAMLFQDNNLFPHLSAKRNVALALTQRRYLSSIRQEQVKAALSRVGLGGFEASKPGELSGGQQSRVALARVLLQDKPILLLDEPFTALGPALKNEMLDLLQTLAQERQATV
;
A
#
# COMPACT_ATOMS: atom_id res chain seq x y z
N MET A 1 0.35 12.07 12.39
CA MET A 1 -0.99 12.57 12.04
C MET A 1 -0.96 13.10 10.62
N LEU A 2 -1.88 12.68 9.76
CA LEU A 2 -2.01 13.09 8.37
C LEU A 2 -3.12 14.13 8.24
N ASP A 3 -2.84 15.25 7.59
CA ASP A 3 -3.81 16.32 7.33
C ASP A 3 -3.82 16.68 5.85
N LEU A 4 -5.00 16.96 5.32
CA LEU A 4 -5.22 17.42 3.95
C LEU A 4 -5.88 18.79 3.98
N GLN A 5 -5.19 19.81 3.50
CA GLN A 5 -5.66 21.19 3.52
C GLN A 5 -6.10 21.61 2.11
N ASN A 6 -7.41 21.70 1.90
CA ASN A 6 -8.02 22.14 0.63
C ASN A 6 -7.36 21.49 -0.62
N LEU A 7 -7.05 20.20 -0.50
CA LEU A 7 -6.37 19.43 -1.53
C LEU A 7 -7.24 19.39 -2.79
N LYS A 8 -6.74 19.88 -3.91
CA LYS A 8 -7.40 19.80 -5.22
C LYS A 8 -6.59 18.97 -6.17
N ILE A 9 -7.24 18.00 -6.79
CA ILE A 9 -6.65 17.09 -7.78
C ILE A 9 -7.44 17.28 -9.06
N ARG A 10 -6.74 17.46 -10.19
CA ARG A 10 -7.34 17.57 -11.52
C ARG A 10 -6.72 16.54 -12.46
N GLN A 11 -7.59 15.87 -13.22
CA GLN A 11 -7.17 14.94 -14.27
C GLN A 11 -8.14 15.06 -15.45
N GLY A 12 -7.74 15.78 -16.47
CA GLY A 12 -8.62 16.18 -17.57
C GLY A 12 -9.81 17.03 -17.08
N SER A 13 -11.03 16.57 -17.34
CA SER A 13 -12.27 17.18 -16.85
C SER A 13 -12.61 16.78 -15.40
N PHE A 14 -11.99 15.74 -14.86
CA PHE A 14 -12.24 15.29 -13.48
C PHE A 14 -11.57 16.22 -12.47
N GLN A 15 -12.33 16.59 -11.44
CA GLN A 15 -11.81 17.37 -10.31
C GLN A 15 -12.31 16.78 -9.00
N LEU A 16 -11.41 16.63 -8.04
CA LEU A 16 -11.70 16.22 -6.67
C LEU A 16 -11.13 17.24 -5.70
N THR A 17 -11.89 17.57 -4.67
CA THR A 17 -11.44 18.41 -3.55
C THR A 17 -11.61 17.65 -2.24
N ALA A 18 -10.60 17.67 -1.38
CA ALA A 18 -10.64 17.02 -0.07
C ALA A 18 -9.99 17.90 1.00
N SER A 19 -10.65 17.98 2.16
CA SER A 19 -10.08 18.56 3.38
C SER A 19 -10.37 17.60 4.52
N LEU A 20 -9.33 17.05 5.13
CA LEU A 20 -9.40 16.11 6.24
C LEU A 20 -8.31 16.49 7.25
N CYS A 21 -8.59 16.38 8.52
CA CYS A 21 -7.63 16.64 9.56
C CYS A 21 -7.63 15.55 10.62
N GLY A 22 -6.48 15.34 11.25
CA GLY A 22 -6.35 14.44 12.38
C GLY A 22 -6.42 12.95 12.04
N LEU A 23 -6.06 12.56 10.82
CA LEU A 23 -5.96 11.14 10.49
C LEU A 23 -4.73 10.55 11.18
N ASP A 24 -4.97 9.74 12.20
CA ASP A 24 -3.95 9.11 13.02
C ASP A 24 -4.04 7.57 12.92
N ALA A 25 -3.36 6.85 13.79
CA ALA A 25 -3.19 5.40 13.81
C ALA A 25 -4.50 4.59 13.85
N LYS A 26 -5.35 4.74 12.82
CA LYS A 26 -6.63 4.05 12.62
C LYS A 26 -6.81 3.61 11.17
N ILE A 27 -7.79 2.76 10.96
CA ILE A 27 -8.24 2.36 9.63
C ILE A 27 -9.39 3.26 9.19
N TYR A 28 -9.23 3.92 8.05
CA TYR A 28 -10.21 4.80 7.42
C TYR A 28 -10.68 4.20 6.10
N ALA A 29 -11.98 4.05 5.91
CA ALA A 29 -12.55 3.56 4.66
C ALA A 29 -13.02 4.73 3.78
N ILE A 30 -12.51 4.79 2.54
CA ILE A 30 -12.96 5.73 1.54
C ILE A 30 -14.08 5.06 0.73
N MET A 31 -15.29 5.55 0.86
CA MET A 31 -16.48 4.99 0.19
C MET A 31 -16.95 5.89 -0.95
N GLY A 32 -17.50 5.28 -1.99
CA GLY A 32 -18.07 5.98 -3.13
C GLY A 32 -18.27 5.04 -4.32
N PRO A 33 -19.08 5.44 -5.31
CA PRO A 33 -19.34 4.62 -6.50
C PRO A 33 -18.05 4.38 -7.32
N SER A 34 -18.13 3.44 -8.26
CA SER A 34 -17.05 3.26 -9.23
C SER A 34 -16.88 4.55 -10.04
N GLY A 35 -15.63 4.93 -10.34
CA GLY A 35 -15.31 6.18 -11.04
C GLY A 35 -15.34 7.45 -10.17
N ALA A 36 -15.68 7.37 -8.87
CA ALA A 36 -15.70 8.54 -7.98
C ALA A 36 -14.30 9.15 -7.68
N GLY A 37 -13.23 8.54 -8.19
CA GLY A 37 -11.86 9.05 -8.03
C GLY A 37 -11.14 8.55 -6.79
N LYS A 38 -11.58 7.46 -6.15
CA LYS A 38 -10.92 6.87 -4.97
C LYS A 38 -9.45 6.55 -5.23
N SER A 39 -9.16 5.82 -6.31
CA SER A 39 -7.79 5.48 -6.74
C SER A 39 -6.97 6.72 -7.10
N THR A 40 -7.59 7.71 -7.77
CA THR A 40 -6.97 9.00 -8.10
C THR A 40 -6.57 9.75 -6.83
N PHE A 41 -7.43 9.77 -5.83
CA PHE A 41 -7.17 10.37 -4.52
C PHE A 41 -5.99 9.69 -3.82
N LEU A 42 -6.00 8.36 -3.71
CA LEU A 42 -4.91 7.60 -3.10
C LEU A 42 -3.58 7.79 -3.84
N ALA A 43 -3.61 7.79 -5.18
CA ALA A 43 -2.44 8.03 -6.00
C ALA A 43 -1.86 9.44 -5.81
N ALA A 44 -2.71 10.46 -5.63
CA ALA A 44 -2.26 11.81 -5.33
C ALA A 44 -1.65 11.91 -3.92
N LEU A 45 -2.25 11.25 -2.92
CA LEU A 45 -1.66 11.16 -1.57
C LEU A 45 -0.29 10.49 -1.60
N ALA A 46 -0.17 9.40 -2.35
CA ALA A 46 1.11 8.70 -2.52
C ALA A 46 2.15 9.48 -3.34
N GLY A 47 1.74 10.55 -4.05
CA GLY A 47 2.62 11.38 -4.88
C GLY A 47 2.84 10.87 -6.30
N PHE A 48 2.02 9.92 -6.78
CA PHE A 48 2.03 9.46 -8.16
C PHE A 48 1.29 10.40 -9.11
N LEU A 49 0.36 11.21 -8.58
CA LEU A 49 -0.35 12.25 -9.31
C LEU A 49 -0.07 13.62 -8.70
N PRO A 50 0.08 14.66 -9.52
CA PRO A 50 0.28 16.01 -9.03
C PRO A 50 -0.98 16.55 -8.38
N VAL A 51 -0.80 17.33 -7.31
CA VAL A 51 -1.84 18.10 -6.65
C VAL A 51 -1.91 19.48 -7.32
N SER A 52 -3.11 19.92 -7.71
CA SER A 52 -3.32 21.21 -8.38
C SER A 52 -3.25 22.38 -7.41
N SER A 53 -3.74 22.21 -6.19
CA SER A 53 -3.62 23.18 -5.09
C SER A 53 -3.90 22.51 -3.75
N GLY A 54 -3.63 23.20 -2.64
CA GLY A 54 -3.74 22.66 -1.30
C GLY A 54 -2.47 21.97 -0.83
N ALA A 55 -2.53 21.30 0.31
CA ALA A 55 -1.38 20.67 0.91
C ALA A 55 -1.70 19.31 1.55
N VAL A 56 -0.72 18.40 1.49
CA VAL A 56 -0.67 17.16 2.26
C VAL A 56 0.37 17.36 3.37
N LEU A 57 -0.04 17.25 4.62
CA LEU A 57 0.84 17.43 5.78
C LEU A 57 0.99 16.11 6.52
N TRP A 58 2.19 15.79 6.93
CA TRP A 58 2.49 14.69 7.84
C TRP A 58 3.21 15.23 9.07
N ASN A 59 2.60 15.05 10.24
CA ASN A 59 3.10 15.62 11.51
C ASN A 59 3.44 17.12 11.39
N GLY A 60 2.58 17.89 10.73
CA GLY A 60 2.74 19.32 10.50
C GLY A 60 3.70 19.70 9.37
N GLN A 61 4.45 18.75 8.80
CA GLN A 61 5.36 19.00 7.68
C GLN A 61 4.66 18.84 6.34
N ASN A 62 4.84 19.80 5.44
CA ASN A 62 4.28 19.72 4.08
C ASN A 62 5.08 18.74 3.23
N ILE A 63 4.41 17.66 2.81
CA ILE A 63 4.96 16.59 1.97
C ILE A 63 4.42 16.61 0.54
N THR A 64 3.66 17.63 0.16
CA THR A 64 2.96 17.70 -1.14
C THR A 64 3.92 17.59 -2.32
N GLY A 65 5.06 18.28 -2.26
CA GLY A 65 6.07 18.26 -3.32
C GLY A 65 7.05 17.09 -3.29
N LEU A 66 6.95 16.20 -2.30
CA LEU A 66 7.85 15.06 -2.20
C LEU A 66 7.50 13.97 -3.22
N ARG A 67 8.55 13.33 -3.79
CA ARG A 67 8.39 12.16 -4.66
C ARG A 67 7.81 10.97 -3.87
N PRO A 68 7.13 10.01 -4.50
CA PRO A 68 6.53 8.86 -3.82
C PRO A 68 7.48 8.13 -2.87
N ALA A 69 8.72 7.89 -3.29
CA ALA A 69 9.73 7.19 -2.48
C ALA A 69 10.13 7.95 -1.20
N GLN A 70 9.95 9.27 -1.16
CA GLN A 70 10.29 10.13 -0.03
C GLN A 70 9.11 10.32 0.94
N ARG A 71 7.88 9.99 0.52
CA ARG A 71 6.71 10.11 1.39
C ARG A 71 6.69 9.01 2.45
N PRO A 72 6.15 9.30 3.64
CA PRO A 72 5.99 8.34 4.72
C PRO A 72 4.82 7.38 4.45
N MET A 73 4.65 6.93 3.21
CA MET A 73 3.50 6.15 2.77
C MET A 73 3.96 4.95 1.95
N ALA A 74 3.25 3.82 2.10
CA ALA A 74 3.32 2.68 1.20
C ALA A 74 1.96 2.51 0.52
N MET A 75 1.94 2.10 -0.75
CA MET A 75 0.70 1.92 -1.51
C MET A 75 0.59 0.51 -2.08
N LEU A 76 -0.56 -0.10 -1.88
CA LEU A 76 -1.01 -1.29 -2.58
C LEU A 76 -1.99 -0.86 -3.67
N PHE A 77 -1.65 -1.16 -4.91
CA PHE A 77 -2.48 -0.87 -6.08
C PHE A 77 -3.47 -2.00 -6.34
N GLN A 78 -4.58 -1.71 -6.99
CA GLN A 78 -5.62 -2.65 -7.34
C GLN A 78 -5.11 -3.84 -8.18
N ASP A 79 -4.16 -3.60 -9.09
CA ASP A 79 -3.52 -4.61 -9.95
C ASP A 79 -2.32 -5.32 -9.31
N ASN A 80 -2.13 -5.16 -7.98
CA ASN A 80 -1.02 -5.71 -7.19
C ASN A 80 0.38 -5.28 -7.63
N ASN A 81 0.57 -4.83 -8.84
CA ASN A 81 1.83 -4.29 -9.40
C ASN A 81 3.04 -5.22 -9.14
N LEU A 82 2.84 -6.53 -9.32
CA LEU A 82 3.91 -7.52 -9.19
C LEU A 82 4.73 -7.60 -10.47
N PHE A 83 6.03 -7.77 -10.32
CA PHE A 83 6.93 -8.01 -11.44
C PHE A 83 6.84 -9.49 -11.87
N PRO A 84 6.32 -9.80 -13.08
CA PRO A 84 6.00 -11.17 -13.46
C PRO A 84 7.23 -12.07 -13.66
N HIS A 85 8.40 -11.47 -13.91
CA HIS A 85 9.66 -12.18 -14.08
C HIS A 85 10.39 -12.47 -12.76
N LEU A 86 9.92 -11.89 -11.64
CA LEU A 86 10.49 -12.07 -10.31
C LEU A 86 9.66 -13.08 -9.51
N SER A 87 10.32 -13.87 -8.66
CA SER A 87 9.62 -14.73 -7.68
C SER A 87 8.91 -13.92 -6.60
N ALA A 88 8.00 -14.54 -5.83
CA ALA A 88 7.34 -13.93 -4.68
C ALA A 88 8.36 -13.34 -3.70
N LYS A 89 9.39 -14.11 -3.33
CA LYS A 89 10.52 -13.65 -2.50
C LYS A 89 11.16 -12.37 -3.05
N ARG A 90 11.41 -12.31 -4.36
CA ARG A 90 12.04 -11.14 -4.99
C ARG A 90 11.11 -9.96 -5.08
N ASN A 91 9.83 -10.18 -5.37
CA ASN A 91 8.82 -9.12 -5.35
C ASN A 91 8.72 -8.46 -3.98
N VAL A 92 8.68 -9.24 -2.91
CA VAL A 92 8.64 -8.74 -1.53
C VAL A 92 9.95 -8.06 -1.14
N ALA A 93 11.10 -8.60 -1.55
CA ALA A 93 12.41 -8.04 -1.27
C ALA A 93 12.65 -6.64 -1.84
N LEU A 94 11.90 -6.22 -2.87
CA LEU A 94 11.96 -4.87 -3.42
C LEU A 94 11.56 -3.79 -2.41
N ALA A 95 10.81 -4.15 -1.38
CA ALA A 95 10.53 -3.27 -0.24
C ALA A 95 11.79 -2.82 0.51
N LEU A 96 12.82 -3.67 0.54
CA LEU A 96 14.06 -3.44 1.30
C LEU A 96 15.23 -3.00 0.42
N THR A 97 15.28 -3.49 -0.82
CA THR A 97 16.41 -3.23 -1.71
C THR A 97 16.14 -3.67 -3.16
N GLN A 98 16.74 -2.95 -4.09
CA GLN A 98 16.77 -3.34 -5.50
C GLN A 98 17.95 -4.28 -5.83
N ARG A 99 18.89 -4.47 -4.92
CA ARG A 99 20.06 -5.33 -5.14
C ARG A 99 19.63 -6.79 -5.34
N ARG A 100 20.29 -7.50 -6.27
CA ARG A 100 20.00 -8.91 -6.57
C ARG A 100 20.22 -9.83 -5.38
N TYR A 101 21.28 -9.58 -4.62
CA TYR A 101 21.66 -10.39 -3.46
C TYR A 101 21.10 -9.77 -2.19
N LEU A 102 20.48 -10.61 -1.36
CA LEU A 102 19.96 -10.25 -0.05
C LEU A 102 20.92 -10.76 1.02
N SER A 103 21.20 -9.94 2.03
CA SER A 103 21.85 -10.43 3.25
C SER A 103 20.96 -11.46 3.95
N SER A 104 21.52 -12.30 4.81
CA SER A 104 20.77 -13.30 5.60
C SER A 104 19.62 -12.65 6.36
N ILE A 105 19.87 -11.53 7.03
CA ILE A 105 18.84 -10.76 7.76
C ILE A 105 17.66 -10.37 6.86
N ARG A 106 17.94 -9.83 5.67
CA ARG A 106 16.87 -9.45 4.73
C ARG A 106 16.12 -10.66 4.16
N GLN A 107 16.80 -11.79 4.02
CA GLN A 107 16.15 -13.03 3.61
C GLN A 107 15.14 -13.50 4.64
N GLU A 108 15.51 -13.46 5.93
CA GLU A 108 14.61 -13.81 7.04
C GLU A 108 13.42 -12.83 7.15
N GLN A 109 13.66 -11.53 6.99
CA GLN A 109 12.58 -10.53 6.96
C GLN A 109 11.57 -10.81 5.85
N VAL A 110 12.04 -11.12 4.64
CA VAL A 110 11.17 -11.46 3.50
C VAL A 110 10.41 -12.76 3.75
N LYS A 111 11.07 -13.78 4.29
CA LYS A 111 10.45 -15.06 4.63
C LYS A 111 9.36 -14.88 5.69
N ALA A 112 9.66 -14.14 6.74
CA ALA A 112 8.70 -13.81 7.80
C ALA A 112 7.49 -13.04 7.24
N ALA A 113 7.70 -12.05 6.36
CA ALA A 113 6.62 -11.30 5.74
C ALA A 113 5.71 -12.19 4.87
N LEU A 114 6.27 -13.12 4.09
CA LEU A 114 5.50 -14.09 3.31
C LEU A 114 4.74 -15.05 4.21
N SER A 115 5.35 -15.55 5.27
CA SER A 115 4.68 -16.43 6.23
C SER A 115 3.51 -15.74 6.94
N ARG A 116 3.63 -14.45 7.28
CA ARG A 116 2.54 -13.65 7.92
C ARG A 116 1.30 -13.53 7.04
N VAL A 117 1.45 -13.57 5.73
CA VAL A 117 0.32 -13.56 4.78
C VAL A 117 -0.07 -14.97 4.30
N GLY A 118 0.37 -16.02 4.99
CA GLY A 118 0.05 -17.41 4.68
C GLY A 118 0.66 -17.91 3.37
N LEU A 119 1.84 -17.41 2.99
CA LEU A 119 2.57 -17.79 1.77
C LEU A 119 3.93 -18.47 2.06
N GLY A 120 4.06 -19.10 3.24
CA GLY A 120 5.19 -20.01 3.50
C GLY A 120 5.20 -21.14 2.50
N GLY A 121 6.37 -21.40 1.87
CA GLY A 121 6.54 -22.41 0.82
C GLY A 121 6.33 -21.90 -0.62
N PHE A 122 5.84 -20.66 -0.81
CA PHE A 122 5.65 -20.06 -2.14
C PHE A 122 6.74 -19.03 -2.52
N GLU A 123 7.85 -19.01 -1.80
CA GLU A 123 8.92 -18.02 -1.96
C GLU A 123 9.52 -18.01 -3.36
N ALA A 124 9.63 -19.17 -3.97
CA ALA A 124 10.21 -19.36 -5.32
C ALA A 124 9.22 -19.11 -6.45
N SER A 125 7.92 -19.19 -6.19
CA SER A 125 6.87 -19.10 -7.19
C SER A 125 6.84 -17.71 -7.84
N LYS A 126 6.63 -17.67 -9.14
CA LYS A 126 6.40 -16.44 -9.92
C LYS A 126 4.91 -16.06 -9.89
N PRO A 127 4.55 -14.78 -10.14
CA PRO A 127 3.16 -14.35 -10.15
C PRO A 127 2.25 -15.22 -11.06
N GLY A 128 2.70 -15.65 -12.23
CA GLY A 128 1.92 -16.51 -13.12
C GLY A 128 1.63 -17.91 -12.59
N GLU A 129 2.33 -18.36 -11.55
CA GLU A 129 2.14 -19.64 -10.87
C GLU A 129 1.26 -19.52 -9.62
N LEU A 130 0.85 -18.29 -9.27
CA LEU A 130 0.06 -17.95 -8.11
C LEU A 130 -1.37 -17.62 -8.48
N SER A 131 -2.34 -18.02 -7.66
CA SER A 131 -3.71 -17.54 -7.79
C SER A 131 -3.79 -16.02 -7.55
N GLY A 132 -4.85 -15.35 -8.03
CA GLY A 132 -5.05 -13.92 -7.82
C GLY A 132 -5.02 -13.52 -6.34
N GLY A 133 -5.59 -14.36 -5.46
CA GLY A 133 -5.52 -14.16 -4.02
C GLY A 133 -4.11 -14.30 -3.45
N GLN A 134 -3.31 -15.23 -3.95
CA GLN A 134 -1.90 -15.37 -3.57
C GLN A 134 -1.07 -14.17 -4.06
N GLN A 135 -1.34 -13.68 -5.27
CA GLN A 135 -0.68 -12.47 -5.78
C GLN A 135 -0.99 -11.25 -4.91
N SER A 136 -2.25 -11.04 -4.51
CA SER A 136 -2.65 -9.95 -3.61
C SER A 136 -1.93 -10.05 -2.26
N ARG A 137 -1.76 -11.25 -1.72
CA ARG A 137 -1.01 -11.48 -0.48
C ARG A 137 0.49 -11.22 -0.63
N VAL A 138 1.11 -11.55 -1.77
CA VAL A 138 2.50 -11.16 -2.06
C VAL A 138 2.65 -9.63 -2.09
N ALA A 139 1.72 -8.93 -2.74
CA ALA A 139 1.72 -7.49 -2.81
C ALA A 139 1.52 -6.84 -1.42
N LEU A 140 0.63 -7.39 -0.61
CA LEU A 140 0.44 -6.96 0.79
C LEU A 140 1.72 -7.17 1.61
N ALA A 141 2.37 -8.33 1.53
CA ALA A 141 3.63 -8.60 2.21
C ALA A 141 4.72 -7.58 1.82
N ARG A 142 4.79 -7.22 0.53
CA ARG A 142 5.71 -6.18 0.04
C ARG A 142 5.43 -4.81 0.67
N VAL A 143 4.17 -4.41 0.75
CA VAL A 143 3.76 -3.12 1.35
C VAL A 143 4.07 -3.11 2.85
N LEU A 144 3.73 -4.16 3.55
CA LEU A 144 3.99 -4.29 4.99
C LEU A 144 5.48 -4.24 5.32
N LEU A 145 6.32 -4.84 4.48
CA LEU A 145 7.76 -4.87 4.71
C LEU A 145 8.45 -3.50 4.49
N GLN A 146 7.78 -2.53 3.82
CA GLN A 146 8.30 -1.16 3.68
C GLN A 146 8.35 -0.39 5.00
N ASP A 147 7.63 -0.85 6.01
CA ASP A 147 7.60 -0.26 7.36
C ASP A 147 7.28 1.24 7.36
N LYS A 148 6.28 1.64 6.58
CA LYS A 148 5.82 3.03 6.49
C LYS A 148 4.65 3.27 7.47
N PRO A 149 4.60 4.48 8.10
CA PRO A 149 3.53 4.79 9.05
C PRO A 149 2.15 5.01 8.42
N ILE A 150 2.07 5.14 7.10
CA ILE A 150 0.81 5.27 6.37
C ILE A 150 0.74 4.17 5.30
N LEU A 151 -0.37 3.43 5.28
CA LEU A 151 -0.65 2.40 4.28
C LEU A 151 -1.87 2.83 3.44
N LEU A 152 -1.69 3.02 2.16
CA LEU A 152 -2.75 3.34 1.21
C LEU A 152 -3.10 2.06 0.44
N LEU A 153 -4.35 1.61 0.56
CA LEU A 153 -4.81 0.34 -0.02
C LEU A 153 -5.94 0.63 -1.01
N ASP A 154 -5.71 0.33 -2.28
CA ASP A 154 -6.70 0.52 -3.34
C ASP A 154 -7.33 -0.82 -3.70
N GLU A 155 -8.53 -1.08 -3.20
CA GLU A 155 -9.31 -2.31 -3.38
C GLU A 155 -8.49 -3.60 -3.13
N PRO A 156 -7.75 -3.71 -2.01
CA PRO A 156 -6.68 -4.71 -1.81
C PRO A 156 -7.17 -6.16 -1.82
N PHE A 157 -8.48 -6.38 -1.64
CA PHE A 157 -9.03 -7.72 -1.41
C PHE A 157 -10.16 -8.08 -2.37
N THR A 158 -10.28 -7.36 -3.49
CA THR A 158 -11.35 -7.59 -4.48
C THR A 158 -11.25 -8.97 -5.13
N ALA A 159 -10.03 -9.49 -5.30
CA ALA A 159 -9.77 -10.81 -5.89
C ALA A 159 -9.89 -11.96 -4.88
N LEU A 160 -10.23 -11.70 -3.60
CA LEU A 160 -10.32 -12.72 -2.56
C LEU A 160 -11.75 -13.18 -2.35
N GLY A 161 -11.93 -14.49 -2.09
CA GLY A 161 -13.20 -15.01 -1.58
C GLY A 161 -13.49 -14.51 -0.15
N PRO A 162 -14.78 -14.56 0.30
CA PRO A 162 -15.21 -13.93 1.55
C PRO A 162 -14.41 -14.35 2.78
N ALA A 163 -14.15 -15.64 2.95
CA ALA A 163 -13.41 -16.16 4.12
C ALA A 163 -11.98 -15.58 4.17
N LEU A 164 -11.26 -15.63 3.04
CA LEU A 164 -9.89 -15.12 2.96
C LEU A 164 -9.82 -13.60 3.06
N LYS A 165 -10.86 -12.91 2.59
CA LYS A 165 -10.98 -11.46 2.75
C LYS A 165 -11.05 -11.06 4.22
N ASN A 166 -11.85 -11.75 5.03
CA ASN A 166 -11.96 -11.50 6.46
C ASN A 166 -10.61 -11.75 7.16
N GLU A 167 -9.96 -12.89 6.87
CA GLU A 167 -8.63 -13.20 7.40
C GLU A 167 -7.61 -12.09 7.10
N MET A 168 -7.61 -11.55 5.88
CA MET A 168 -6.69 -10.48 5.50
C MET A 168 -7.04 -9.14 6.14
N LEU A 169 -8.33 -8.86 6.39
CA LEU A 169 -8.76 -7.68 7.12
C LEU A 169 -8.32 -7.75 8.59
N ASP A 170 -8.48 -8.92 9.23
CA ASP A 170 -8.04 -9.14 10.61
C ASP A 170 -6.50 -9.00 10.74
N LEU A 171 -5.76 -9.57 9.78
CA LEU A 171 -4.30 -9.39 9.71
C LEU A 171 -3.93 -7.93 9.56
N LEU A 172 -4.59 -7.20 8.65
CA LEU A 172 -4.33 -5.77 8.43
C LEU A 172 -4.63 -4.96 9.69
N GLN A 173 -5.73 -5.24 10.38
CA GLN A 173 -6.10 -4.58 11.62
C GLN A 173 -5.06 -4.81 12.72
N THR A 174 -4.63 -6.05 12.91
CA THR A 174 -3.58 -6.41 13.86
C THR A 174 -2.29 -5.65 13.57
N LEU A 175 -1.85 -5.65 12.30
CA LEU A 175 -0.62 -4.97 11.90
C LEU A 175 -0.71 -3.45 12.01
N ALA A 176 -1.87 -2.87 11.72
CA ALA A 176 -2.10 -1.43 11.88
C ALA A 176 -1.98 -1.01 13.36
N GLN A 177 -2.55 -1.82 14.26
CA GLN A 177 -2.46 -1.59 15.70
C GLN A 177 -1.03 -1.77 16.23
N GLU A 178 -0.35 -2.90 15.89
CA GLU A 178 1.04 -3.17 16.32
C GLU A 178 2.00 -2.03 15.92
N ARG A 179 1.79 -1.42 14.77
CA ARG A 179 2.68 -0.41 14.20
C ARG A 179 2.23 1.02 14.42
N GLN A 180 1.07 1.21 15.05
CA GLN A 180 0.43 2.53 15.13
C GLN A 180 0.33 3.20 13.75
N ALA A 181 -0.02 2.39 12.72
CA ALA A 181 -0.09 2.85 11.34
C ALA A 181 -1.48 3.43 11.02
N THR A 182 -1.50 4.49 10.21
CA THR A 182 -2.72 5.00 9.57
C THR A 182 -2.98 4.21 8.29
N VAL A 183 -4.18 3.65 8.13
CA VAL A 183 -4.56 2.83 6.96
C VAL A 183 -5.73 3.46 6.25
#